data_8d18328851af3de4c42424743484c608
#
_entry.id   8d18328851af3de4c42424743484c608
#
_cell.length_a   1.000
_cell.length_b   1.000
_cell.length_c   1.000
_cell.angle_alpha   90.00
_cell.angle_beta   90.00
_cell.angle_gamma   90.00
#
_symmetry.space_group_name_H-M   'P 1'
#
loop_
_entity.id
_entity.type
_entity.pdbx_description
1 polymer ?
#
loop_
_entity_poly.entity_id
_entity_poly.type
_entity_poly.pdbx_seq_one_letter_code
_entity_poly.pdbx_strand_id
1 'polypeptide(L)'
;HVFIEKPLANTVQEARDLMRLAKEADVKVQVGHVERFNPAFISASPYLAQPMFIETHRLAQFNPRGTDVSVVLDLMIHDIDIVLSVVKSSVKKISTSGVAVVSDTPDIANARIEFDNGCVANLTASRISLKNMRKSRFFQKDAYISVDFLKKSTEVVRLKEVEGTPDPLAVILDLGEGKPSKQIWFENPAVDDSNAIREELRTFAQAILEDKKPQVTIEDGFE
;
A
#
# COMPACT_ATOMS: atom_id res chain seq x y z
N HIS A 1 24.91 2.66 9.85
CA HIS A 1 23.62 2.52 9.17
C HIS A 1 22.58 2.00 10.17
N VAL A 2 21.32 2.36 10.00
CA VAL A 2 20.27 2.09 11.01
C VAL A 2 19.03 1.57 10.32
N PHE A 3 18.42 0.53 10.89
CA PHE A 3 17.09 0.07 10.56
C PHE A 3 16.14 0.49 11.69
N ILE A 4 15.05 1.18 11.35
CA ILE A 4 14.07 1.69 12.33
C ILE A 4 12.72 1.07 12.00
N GLU A 5 12.12 0.36 12.98
CA GLU A 5 10.76 -0.15 12.84
C GLU A 5 9.73 1.00 12.78
N LYS A 6 8.62 0.74 12.11
CA LYS A 6 7.50 1.70 12.05
C LYS A 6 6.82 1.87 13.43
N PRO A 7 6.35 3.07 13.78
CA PRO A 7 6.54 4.32 13.06
C PRO A 7 7.98 4.86 13.20
N LEU A 8 8.42 5.67 12.25
CA LEU A 8 9.75 6.30 12.29
C LEU A 8 10.04 7.03 13.61
N ALA A 9 9.04 7.71 14.14
CA ALA A 9 9.09 8.44 15.43
C ALA A 9 7.67 8.65 15.97
N ASN A 10 7.54 9.10 17.22
CA ASN A 10 6.26 9.42 17.83
C ASN A 10 5.73 10.81 17.43
N THR A 11 6.63 11.72 17.10
CA THR A 11 6.30 13.09 16.71
C THR A 11 7.00 13.51 15.43
N VAL A 12 6.38 14.46 14.72
CA VAL A 12 6.97 15.06 13.51
C VAL A 12 8.32 15.72 13.80
N GLN A 13 8.49 16.30 14.99
CA GLN A 13 9.77 16.94 15.35
C GLN A 13 10.88 15.91 15.53
N GLU A 14 10.61 14.80 16.22
CA GLU A 14 11.57 13.71 16.38
C GLU A 14 11.97 13.12 15.01
N ALA A 15 11.01 12.94 14.10
CA ALA A 15 11.31 12.45 12.76
C ALA A 15 12.23 13.42 11.98
N ARG A 16 12.00 14.74 12.09
CA ARG A 16 12.89 15.76 11.49
C ARG A 16 14.29 15.72 12.09
N ASP A 17 14.40 15.55 13.40
CA ASP A 17 15.69 15.44 14.09
C ASP A 17 16.44 14.18 13.67
N LEU A 18 15.75 13.04 13.50
CA LEU A 18 16.33 11.82 12.99
C LEU A 18 16.86 11.98 11.54
N MET A 19 16.10 12.65 10.68
CA MET A 19 16.53 12.95 9.30
C MET A 19 17.80 13.81 9.30
N ARG A 20 17.84 14.86 10.15
CA ARG A 20 19.02 15.71 10.28
C ARG A 20 20.23 14.93 10.78
N LEU A 21 20.08 14.15 11.85
CA LEU A 21 21.15 13.32 12.41
C LEU A 21 21.67 12.28 11.43
N ALA A 22 20.78 11.62 10.70
CA ALA A 22 21.17 10.64 9.67
C ALA A 22 22.03 11.28 8.57
N LYS A 23 21.66 12.49 8.15
CA LYS A 23 22.42 13.27 7.16
C LYS A 23 23.76 13.75 7.70
N GLU A 24 23.82 14.27 8.94
CA GLU A 24 25.06 14.73 9.58
C GLU A 24 26.05 13.58 9.80
N ALA A 25 25.54 12.39 10.14
CA ALA A 25 26.36 11.20 10.36
C ALA A 25 26.72 10.45 9.08
N ASP A 26 26.19 10.86 7.94
CA ASP A 26 26.35 10.19 6.63
C ASP A 26 26.02 8.70 6.71
N VAL A 27 24.88 8.38 7.30
CA VAL A 27 24.42 7.00 7.47
C VAL A 27 23.16 6.72 6.65
N LYS A 28 23.05 5.49 6.15
CA LYS A 28 21.83 5.00 5.53
C LYS A 28 20.84 4.63 6.63
N VAL A 29 19.59 5.04 6.44
CA VAL A 29 18.47 4.66 7.31
C VAL A 29 17.39 4.00 6.45
N GLN A 30 16.91 2.84 6.87
CA GLN A 30 15.73 2.18 6.31
C GLN A 30 14.64 2.12 7.35
N VAL A 31 13.41 2.44 6.96
CA VAL A 31 12.23 2.35 7.82
C VAL A 31 11.48 1.05 7.55
N GLY A 32 11.01 0.39 8.61
CA GLY A 32 10.40 -0.94 8.61
C GLY A 32 8.98 -0.99 8.05
N HIS A 33 8.76 -0.51 6.83
CA HIS A 33 7.49 -0.68 6.11
C HIS A 33 7.47 -2.00 5.34
N VAL A 34 7.39 -3.09 6.09
CA VAL A 34 7.55 -4.48 5.62
C VAL A 34 6.60 -4.87 4.49
N GLU A 35 5.42 -4.24 4.38
CA GLU A 35 4.46 -4.56 3.31
C GLU A 35 4.95 -4.16 1.92
N ARG A 36 5.93 -3.27 1.80
CA ARG A 36 6.61 -2.99 0.51
C ARG A 36 7.40 -4.18 -0.02
N PHE A 37 7.75 -5.12 0.86
CA PHE A 37 8.48 -6.35 0.54
C PHE A 37 7.55 -7.58 0.51
N ASN A 38 6.24 -7.37 0.68
CA ASN A 38 5.26 -8.44 0.57
C ASN A 38 5.24 -8.96 -0.88
N PRO A 39 5.39 -10.27 -1.09
CA PRO A 39 5.49 -10.83 -2.44
C PRO A 39 4.25 -10.54 -3.30
N ALA A 40 3.05 -10.43 -2.72
CA ALA A 40 1.86 -10.03 -3.46
C ALA A 40 1.98 -8.59 -3.98
N PHE A 41 2.50 -7.66 -3.17
CA PHE A 41 2.70 -6.28 -3.63
C PHE A 41 3.80 -6.19 -4.68
N ILE A 42 4.90 -6.93 -4.50
CA ILE A 42 5.99 -7.00 -5.48
C ILE A 42 5.46 -7.51 -6.83
N SER A 43 4.65 -8.57 -6.84
CA SER A 43 4.07 -9.12 -8.08
C SER A 43 3.07 -8.17 -8.74
N ALA A 44 2.39 -7.31 -7.95
CA ALA A 44 1.47 -6.29 -8.45
C ALA A 44 2.20 -5.06 -9.04
N SER A 45 3.39 -4.73 -8.53
CA SER A 45 4.11 -3.49 -8.85
C SER A 45 4.29 -3.21 -10.36
N PRO A 46 4.59 -4.19 -11.24
CA PRO A 46 4.71 -3.96 -12.68
C PRO A 46 3.40 -3.51 -13.36
N TYR A 47 2.25 -3.76 -12.71
CA TYR A 47 0.94 -3.41 -13.23
C TYR A 47 0.42 -2.06 -12.71
N LEU A 48 1.02 -1.55 -11.61
CA LEU A 48 0.65 -0.29 -10.98
C LEU A 48 1.32 0.88 -11.72
N ALA A 49 0.53 1.63 -12.48
CA ALA A 49 1.04 2.77 -13.26
C ALA A 49 0.53 4.11 -12.68
N GLN A 50 -0.76 4.38 -12.85
CA GLN A 50 -1.39 5.63 -12.43
C GLN A 50 -2.77 5.34 -11.84
N PRO A 51 -2.85 4.89 -10.60
CA PRO A 51 -4.13 4.63 -9.95
C PRO A 51 -4.92 5.94 -9.84
N MET A 52 -6.21 5.86 -10.19
CA MET A 52 -7.17 6.95 -10.09
C MET A 52 -7.98 6.85 -8.80
N PHE A 53 -8.18 5.60 -8.34
CA PHE A 53 -8.86 5.31 -7.09
C PHE A 53 -8.21 4.12 -6.40
N ILE A 54 -8.04 4.21 -5.08
CA ILE A 54 -7.48 3.15 -4.25
C ILE A 54 -8.42 2.89 -3.09
N GLU A 55 -8.62 1.62 -2.78
CA GLU A 55 -9.40 1.18 -1.64
C GLU A 55 -8.60 0.17 -0.83
N THR A 56 -8.41 0.43 0.46
CA THR A 56 -7.67 -0.48 1.34
C THR A 56 -8.52 -0.89 2.55
N HIS A 57 -8.37 -2.14 2.94
CA HIS A 57 -8.98 -2.69 4.14
C HIS A 57 -7.94 -3.48 4.93
N ARG A 58 -7.66 -3.01 6.15
CA ARG A 58 -6.82 -3.70 7.12
C ARG A 58 -7.62 -3.98 8.38
N LEU A 59 -8.16 -5.18 8.41
CA LEU A 59 -9.06 -5.64 9.46
C LEU A 59 -8.34 -6.71 10.30
N ALA A 60 -8.34 -6.55 11.60
CA ALA A 60 -7.78 -7.50 12.56
C ALA A 60 -8.82 -7.91 13.61
N GLN A 61 -8.73 -9.15 14.08
CA GLN A 61 -9.46 -9.59 15.25
C GLN A 61 -8.94 -8.85 16.48
N PHE A 62 -9.84 -8.63 17.44
CA PHE A 62 -9.47 -7.95 18.69
C PHE A 62 -8.37 -8.69 19.43
N ASN A 63 -7.34 -7.94 19.80
CA ASN A 63 -6.27 -8.40 20.68
C ASN A 63 -6.11 -7.35 21.79
N PRO A 64 -6.23 -7.73 23.08
CA PRO A 64 -6.07 -6.78 24.18
C PRO A 64 -4.67 -6.19 24.30
N ARG A 65 -3.67 -6.80 23.65
CA ARG A 65 -2.32 -6.23 23.59
C ARG A 65 -2.27 -5.17 22.51
N GLY A 66 -1.69 -4.01 22.79
CA GLY A 66 -1.51 -2.91 21.83
C GLY A 66 -2.72 -1.99 21.68
N THR A 67 -3.64 -1.99 22.65
CA THR A 67 -4.76 -1.02 22.70
C THR A 67 -4.30 0.38 23.12
N ASP A 68 -3.10 0.52 23.61
CA ASP A 68 -2.40 1.76 23.93
C ASP A 68 -1.91 2.53 22.69
N VAL A 69 -1.76 1.83 21.56
CA VAL A 69 -1.38 2.43 20.27
C VAL A 69 -2.64 2.68 19.42
N SER A 70 -2.71 3.82 18.74
CA SER A 70 -3.84 4.11 17.86
C SER A 70 -3.93 3.11 16.70
N VAL A 71 -5.16 2.77 16.28
CA VAL A 71 -5.38 1.86 15.12
C VAL A 71 -4.74 2.40 13.82
N VAL A 72 -4.50 3.71 13.75
CA VAL A 72 -3.83 4.35 12.62
C VAL A 72 -2.35 3.98 12.62
N LEU A 73 -1.64 4.17 13.73
CA LEU A 73 -0.20 3.87 13.84
C LEU A 73 0.10 2.37 13.94
N ASP A 74 -0.86 1.57 14.41
CA ASP A 74 -0.67 0.12 14.46
C ASP A 74 -0.96 -0.55 13.11
N LEU A 75 -2.12 -0.25 12.51
CA LEU A 75 -2.64 -0.94 11.33
C LEU A 75 -2.62 -0.08 10.07
N MET A 76 -3.25 1.10 10.06
CA MET A 76 -3.45 1.90 8.84
C MET A 76 -2.14 2.39 8.25
N ILE A 77 -1.11 2.62 9.04
CA ILE A 77 0.21 3.10 8.61
C ILE A 77 0.80 2.27 7.47
N HIS A 78 0.59 0.95 7.49
CA HIS A 78 1.05 0.07 6.41
C HIS A 78 0.38 0.38 5.07
N ASP A 79 -0.92 0.69 5.10
CA ASP A 79 -1.68 0.99 3.90
C ASP A 79 -1.45 2.43 3.44
N ILE A 80 -1.20 3.36 4.37
CA ILE A 80 -0.76 4.73 4.06
C ILE A 80 0.56 4.67 3.28
N ASP A 81 1.55 3.95 3.78
CA ASP A 81 2.84 3.77 3.13
C ASP A 81 2.70 3.17 1.72
N ILE A 82 1.89 2.13 1.54
CA ILE A 82 1.62 1.54 0.22
C ILE A 82 1.00 2.58 -0.71
N VAL A 83 0.00 3.34 -0.26
CA VAL A 83 -0.67 4.38 -1.07
C VAL A 83 0.33 5.45 -1.49
N LEU A 84 1.11 6.01 -0.57
CA LEU A 84 2.12 7.04 -0.86
C LEU A 84 3.19 6.52 -1.81
N SER A 85 3.60 5.25 -1.67
CA SER A 85 4.60 4.64 -2.55
C SER A 85 4.16 4.51 -4.02
N VAL A 86 2.84 4.38 -4.24
CA VAL A 86 2.25 4.18 -5.57
C VAL A 86 1.76 5.50 -6.17
N VAL A 87 1.12 6.36 -5.35
CA VAL A 87 0.59 7.67 -5.79
C VAL A 87 1.69 8.72 -5.68
N LYS A 88 2.39 8.94 -6.76
CA LYS A 88 3.48 9.94 -6.81
C LYS A 88 2.92 11.35 -7.06
N SER A 89 2.23 11.88 -6.04
CA SER A 89 1.62 13.20 -6.08
C SER A 89 1.42 13.73 -4.66
N SER A 90 1.46 15.03 -4.48
CA SER A 90 1.23 15.66 -3.18
C SER A 90 -0.19 15.41 -2.68
N VAL A 91 -0.33 15.28 -1.37
CA VAL A 91 -1.63 15.19 -0.70
C VAL A 91 -2.31 16.54 -0.72
N LYS A 92 -3.51 16.60 -1.30
CA LYS A 92 -4.33 17.80 -1.41
C LYS A 92 -5.27 17.99 -0.23
N LYS A 93 -5.88 16.86 0.23
CA LYS A 93 -6.87 16.90 1.31
C LYS A 93 -6.94 15.55 2.01
N ILE A 94 -7.12 15.60 3.32
CA ILE A 94 -7.40 14.42 4.15
C ILE A 94 -8.71 14.64 4.89
N SER A 95 -9.60 13.64 4.85
CA SER A 95 -10.84 13.60 5.63
C SER A 95 -10.85 12.29 6.41
N THR A 96 -11.04 12.36 7.71
CA THR A 96 -10.91 11.18 8.60
C THR A 96 -12.08 11.05 9.54
N SER A 97 -12.34 9.83 9.96
CA SER A 97 -13.21 9.50 11.08
C SER A 97 -12.63 8.34 11.89
N GLY A 98 -12.92 8.32 13.19
CA GLY A 98 -12.51 7.25 14.08
C GLY A 98 -13.57 7.00 15.14
N VAL A 99 -13.76 5.74 15.50
CA VAL A 99 -14.78 5.32 16.50
C VAL A 99 -14.13 4.39 17.51
N ALA A 100 -14.26 4.77 18.79
CA ALA A 100 -13.95 3.91 19.93
C ALA A 100 -15.19 3.04 20.23
N VAL A 101 -15.02 1.72 20.24
CA VAL A 101 -16.12 0.75 20.46
C VAL A 101 -15.86 -0.09 21.70
N VAL A 102 -14.63 -0.55 21.90
CA VAL A 102 -14.20 -1.41 23.01
C VAL A 102 -13.07 -0.79 23.82
N SER A 103 -12.25 0.08 23.21
CA SER A 103 -11.12 0.77 23.84
C SER A 103 -11.44 2.24 24.10
N ASP A 104 -10.57 2.93 24.86
CA ASP A 104 -10.65 4.38 25.05
C ASP A 104 -10.14 5.18 23.84
N THR A 105 -9.47 4.52 22.90
CA THR A 105 -8.98 5.10 21.65
C THR A 105 -9.73 4.48 20.45
N PRO A 106 -9.74 5.13 19.28
CA PRO A 106 -10.41 4.58 18.10
C PRO A 106 -9.98 3.15 17.77
N ASP A 107 -10.95 2.24 17.72
CA ASP A 107 -10.78 0.84 17.31
C ASP A 107 -11.00 0.64 15.81
N ILE A 108 -11.73 1.58 15.21
CA ILE A 108 -11.95 1.66 13.76
C ILE A 108 -11.57 3.06 13.32
N ALA A 109 -10.84 3.17 12.23
CA ALA A 109 -10.55 4.44 11.57
C ALA A 109 -10.77 4.33 10.08
N ASN A 110 -11.27 5.42 9.50
CA ASN A 110 -11.38 5.61 8.05
C ASN A 110 -10.66 6.89 7.68
N ALA A 111 -9.92 6.86 6.58
CA ALA A 111 -9.28 8.02 5.98
C ALA A 111 -9.57 8.07 4.48
N ARG A 112 -9.98 9.24 4.01
CA ARG A 112 -10.05 9.57 2.59
C ARG A 112 -8.97 10.58 2.27
N ILE A 113 -8.04 10.22 1.40
CA ILE A 113 -6.93 11.05 0.95
C ILE A 113 -7.16 11.42 -0.51
N GLU A 114 -7.17 12.70 -0.82
CA GLU A 114 -7.26 13.25 -2.17
C GLU A 114 -5.90 13.81 -2.56
N PHE A 115 -5.42 13.49 -3.76
CA PHE A 115 -4.12 13.91 -4.27
C PHE A 115 -4.27 14.98 -5.36
N ASP A 116 -3.22 15.78 -5.59
CA ASP A 116 -3.23 16.85 -6.60
C ASP A 116 -3.39 16.33 -8.03
N ASN A 117 -2.94 15.10 -8.31
CA ASN A 117 -3.14 14.44 -9.60
C ASN A 117 -4.56 13.89 -9.82
N GLY A 118 -5.47 14.10 -8.86
CA GLY A 118 -6.86 13.65 -8.90
C GLY A 118 -7.08 12.23 -8.37
N CYS A 119 -6.03 11.48 -8.01
CA CYS A 119 -6.19 10.18 -7.34
C CYS A 119 -6.87 10.34 -5.98
N VAL A 120 -7.68 9.37 -5.62
CA VAL A 120 -8.34 9.29 -4.32
C VAL A 120 -8.06 7.93 -3.69
N ALA A 121 -7.66 7.94 -2.42
CA ALA A 121 -7.50 6.71 -1.63
C ALA A 121 -8.46 6.70 -0.45
N ASN A 122 -9.22 5.62 -0.29
CA ASN A 122 -10.03 5.33 0.89
C ASN A 122 -9.38 4.20 1.68
N LEU A 123 -9.05 4.48 2.94
CA LEU A 123 -8.39 3.54 3.84
C LEU A 123 -9.31 3.23 5.01
N THR A 124 -9.46 1.96 5.32
CA THR A 124 -10.21 1.51 6.50
C THR A 124 -9.35 0.55 7.30
N ALA A 125 -9.12 0.86 8.57
CA ALA A 125 -8.45 0.00 9.52
C ALA A 125 -9.37 -0.30 10.72
N SER A 126 -9.40 -1.56 11.15
CA SER A 126 -10.18 -1.99 12.32
C SER A 126 -9.42 -3.06 13.08
N ARG A 127 -9.39 -2.94 14.43
CA ARG A 127 -8.84 -3.95 15.33
C ARG A 127 -9.92 -4.82 16.01
N ILE A 128 -11.18 -4.65 15.61
CA ILE A 128 -12.33 -5.33 16.24
C ILE A 128 -13.19 -6.11 15.25
N SER A 129 -12.57 -6.58 14.18
CA SER A 129 -13.25 -7.33 13.12
C SER A 129 -13.32 -8.82 13.43
N LEU A 130 -14.34 -9.53 12.93
CA LEU A 130 -14.48 -10.98 13.12
C LEU A 130 -13.43 -11.80 12.35
N LYS A 131 -12.89 -11.25 11.26
CA LYS A 131 -11.91 -11.92 10.40
C LYS A 131 -10.79 -10.95 10.05
N ASN A 132 -9.58 -11.49 9.95
CA ASN A 132 -8.45 -10.74 9.44
C ASN A 132 -8.59 -10.51 7.93
N MET A 133 -8.27 -9.31 7.48
CA MET A 133 -8.18 -8.93 6.07
C MET A 133 -7.04 -7.92 5.89
N ARG A 134 -6.24 -8.09 4.87
CA ARG A 134 -5.22 -7.11 4.46
C ARG A 134 -5.27 -7.02 2.95
N LYS A 135 -6.10 -6.14 2.43
CA LYS A 135 -6.39 -6.09 0.99
C LYS A 135 -6.38 -4.67 0.46
N SER A 136 -5.70 -4.46 -0.67
CA SER A 136 -5.71 -3.20 -1.42
C SER A 136 -6.19 -3.44 -2.83
N ARG A 137 -7.01 -2.51 -3.33
CA ARG A 137 -7.56 -2.52 -4.69
C ARG A 137 -7.19 -1.21 -5.36
N PHE A 138 -6.62 -1.31 -6.54
CA PHE A 138 -6.17 -0.18 -7.33
C PHE A 138 -6.97 -0.14 -8.63
N PHE A 139 -7.62 0.99 -8.87
CA PHE A 139 -8.40 1.24 -10.09
C PHE A 139 -7.64 2.27 -10.91
N GLN A 140 -7.28 1.91 -12.12
CA GLN A 140 -6.61 2.79 -13.07
C GLN A 140 -7.23 2.64 -14.45
N LYS A 141 -6.83 3.49 -15.41
CA LYS A 141 -7.36 3.39 -16.76
C LYS A 141 -7.14 1.97 -17.31
N ASP A 142 -8.22 1.33 -17.70
CA ASP A 142 -8.24 0.00 -18.33
C ASP A 142 -7.62 -1.14 -17.50
N ALA A 143 -7.47 -0.94 -16.18
CA ALA A 143 -7.02 -2.00 -15.28
C ALA A 143 -7.57 -1.88 -13.85
N TYR A 144 -7.82 -3.03 -13.26
CA TYR A 144 -8.11 -3.22 -11.85
C TYR A 144 -7.09 -4.20 -11.28
N ILE A 145 -6.45 -3.83 -10.18
CA ILE A 145 -5.45 -4.66 -9.51
C ILE A 145 -5.90 -4.89 -8.07
N SER A 146 -5.95 -6.14 -7.65
CA SER A 146 -6.30 -6.54 -6.29
C SER A 146 -5.11 -7.26 -5.65
N VAL A 147 -4.65 -6.75 -4.51
CA VAL A 147 -3.54 -7.31 -3.73
C VAL A 147 -4.07 -7.79 -2.39
N ASP A 148 -3.95 -9.07 -2.10
CA ASP A 148 -4.22 -9.65 -0.79
C ASP A 148 -2.90 -9.98 -0.08
N PHE A 149 -2.50 -9.10 0.84
CA PHE A 149 -1.23 -9.22 1.57
C PHE A 149 -1.22 -10.41 2.55
N LEU A 150 -2.40 -10.80 3.04
CA LEU A 150 -2.53 -11.90 3.99
C LEU A 150 -2.43 -13.25 3.29
N LYS A 151 -3.11 -13.38 2.12
CA LYS A 151 -3.10 -14.61 1.32
C LYS A 151 -1.91 -14.69 0.37
N LYS A 152 -1.14 -13.60 0.26
CA LYS A 152 -0.05 -13.44 -0.71
C LYS A 152 -0.52 -13.74 -2.14
N SER A 153 -1.55 -13.05 -2.59
CA SER A 153 -2.10 -13.22 -3.95
C SER A 153 -2.37 -11.89 -4.61
N THR A 154 -2.19 -11.86 -5.93
CA THR A 154 -2.45 -10.71 -6.80
C THR A 154 -3.34 -11.12 -7.94
N GLU A 155 -4.37 -10.34 -8.19
CA GLU A 155 -5.29 -10.49 -9.32
C GLU A 155 -5.26 -9.21 -10.14
N VAL A 156 -5.13 -9.35 -11.46
CA VAL A 156 -5.14 -8.22 -12.39
C VAL A 156 -6.24 -8.45 -13.41
N VAL A 157 -7.13 -7.48 -13.55
CA VAL A 157 -8.15 -7.46 -14.58
C VAL A 157 -7.84 -6.30 -15.52
N ARG A 158 -7.69 -6.57 -16.81
CA ARG A 158 -7.41 -5.57 -17.83
C ARG A 158 -8.52 -5.48 -18.86
N LEU A 159 -8.74 -4.28 -19.35
CA LEU A 159 -9.61 -3.99 -20.47
C LEU A 159 -8.76 -3.63 -21.68
N LYS A 160 -8.93 -4.35 -22.79
CA LYS A 160 -8.29 -4.05 -24.07
C LYS A 160 -9.36 -3.82 -25.13
N GLU A 161 -9.13 -2.89 -26.04
CA GLU A 161 -10.02 -2.73 -27.20
C GLU A 161 -10.02 -4.00 -28.03
N VAL A 162 -11.20 -4.35 -28.56
CA VAL A 162 -11.33 -5.52 -29.44
C VAL A 162 -10.79 -5.16 -30.80
N GLU A 163 -9.69 -5.80 -31.19
CA GLU A 163 -9.13 -5.69 -32.52
C GLU A 163 -9.52 -6.94 -33.35
N GLY A 164 -10.29 -6.74 -34.43
CA GLY A 164 -10.74 -7.83 -35.29
C GLY A 164 -11.86 -8.66 -34.70
N THR A 165 -11.89 -9.97 -35.00
CA THR A 165 -12.89 -10.91 -34.49
C THR A 165 -12.43 -11.41 -33.11
N PRO A 166 -13.19 -11.16 -32.03
CA PRO A 166 -12.81 -11.62 -30.70
C PRO A 166 -12.84 -13.15 -30.59
N ASP A 167 -12.06 -13.68 -29.68
CA ASP A 167 -12.12 -15.09 -29.31
C ASP A 167 -13.57 -15.45 -28.87
N PRO A 168 -14.14 -16.56 -29.35
CA PRO A 168 -15.50 -16.99 -28.95
C PRO A 168 -15.70 -17.17 -27.44
N LEU A 169 -14.63 -17.38 -26.67
CA LEU A 169 -14.65 -17.49 -25.22
C LEU A 169 -14.28 -16.18 -24.48
N ALA A 170 -14.01 -15.12 -25.24
CA ALA A 170 -13.66 -13.83 -24.65
C ALA A 170 -14.87 -13.20 -23.93
N VAL A 171 -14.64 -12.66 -22.75
CA VAL A 171 -15.61 -11.83 -22.06
C VAL A 171 -15.55 -10.42 -22.63
N ILE A 172 -16.59 -10.03 -23.36
CA ILE A 172 -16.68 -8.72 -24.01
C ILE A 172 -17.54 -7.78 -23.19
N LEU A 173 -17.03 -6.58 -22.96
CA LEU A 173 -17.77 -5.46 -22.36
C LEU A 173 -18.20 -4.53 -23.51
N ASP A 174 -19.49 -4.48 -23.75
CA ASP A 174 -20.13 -3.51 -24.64
C ASP A 174 -20.30 -2.18 -23.89
N LEU A 175 -19.72 -1.12 -24.42
CA LEU A 175 -19.79 0.23 -23.83
C LEU A 175 -20.91 1.10 -24.42
N GLY A 176 -21.77 0.53 -25.28
CA GLY A 176 -22.88 1.21 -25.93
C GLY A 176 -22.52 1.90 -27.25
N GLU A 177 -23.51 2.52 -27.87
CA GLU A 177 -23.37 3.11 -29.21
C GLU A 177 -22.21 4.11 -29.33
N GLY A 178 -21.42 3.96 -30.39
CA GLY A 178 -20.30 4.84 -30.71
C GLY A 178 -19.04 4.63 -29.89
N LYS A 179 -19.00 3.62 -29.00
CA LYS A 179 -17.80 3.27 -28.24
C LYS A 179 -17.28 1.90 -28.65
N PRO A 180 -15.94 1.73 -28.76
CA PRO A 180 -15.37 0.42 -29.05
C PRO A 180 -15.65 -0.55 -27.89
N SER A 181 -16.06 -1.77 -28.20
CA SER A 181 -16.17 -2.84 -27.21
C SER A 181 -14.79 -3.18 -26.65
N LYS A 182 -14.75 -3.56 -25.38
CA LYS A 182 -13.52 -3.98 -24.70
C LYS A 182 -13.58 -5.43 -24.29
N GLN A 183 -12.46 -6.12 -24.45
CA GLN A 183 -12.28 -7.48 -23.95
C GLN A 183 -11.71 -7.43 -22.53
N ILE A 184 -12.26 -8.25 -21.64
CA ILE A 184 -11.79 -8.42 -20.26
C ILE A 184 -10.74 -9.54 -20.25
N TRP A 185 -9.56 -9.24 -19.68
CA TRP A 185 -8.48 -10.19 -19.47
C TRP A 185 -8.23 -10.35 -17.98
N PHE A 186 -8.17 -11.61 -17.54
CA PHE A 186 -7.84 -11.96 -16.16
C PHE A 186 -6.41 -12.49 -16.12
N GLU A 187 -5.58 -11.87 -15.30
CA GLU A 187 -4.20 -12.29 -15.08
C GLU A 187 -3.99 -12.55 -13.58
N ASN A 188 -3.39 -13.67 -13.26
CA ASN A 188 -2.98 -14.00 -11.89
C ASN A 188 -1.44 -14.07 -11.89
N PRO A 189 -0.75 -12.95 -11.65
CA PRO A 189 0.71 -12.94 -11.61
C PRO A 189 1.24 -13.95 -10.60
N ALA A 190 2.31 -14.64 -10.97
CA ALA A 190 3.00 -15.53 -10.05
C ALA A 190 3.53 -14.74 -8.85
N VAL A 191 3.29 -15.25 -7.67
CA VAL A 191 3.76 -14.66 -6.41
C VAL A 191 4.82 -15.59 -5.84
N ASP A 192 6.03 -15.06 -5.63
CA ASP A 192 7.13 -15.83 -5.05
C ASP A 192 6.85 -16.18 -3.59
N ASP A 193 7.25 -17.39 -3.18
CA ASP A 193 7.19 -17.77 -1.77
C ASP A 193 8.37 -17.16 -1.00
N SER A 194 8.34 -15.85 -0.82
CA SER A 194 9.34 -15.10 -0.09
C SER A 194 8.84 -14.63 1.27
N ASN A 195 9.78 -14.41 2.18
CA ASN A 195 9.51 -13.80 3.48
C ASN A 195 9.82 -12.29 3.42
N ALA A 196 8.79 -11.46 3.60
CA ALA A 196 8.91 -10.00 3.49
C ALA A 196 9.97 -9.40 4.44
N ILE A 197 10.03 -9.85 5.70
CA ILE A 197 11.02 -9.37 6.69
C ILE A 197 12.44 -9.74 6.23
N ARG A 198 12.64 -10.96 5.76
CA ARG A 198 13.95 -11.39 5.24
C ARG A 198 14.37 -10.56 4.03
N GLU A 199 13.46 -10.28 3.09
CA GLU A 199 13.75 -9.48 1.91
C GLU A 199 14.03 -8.02 2.28
N GLU A 200 13.31 -7.47 3.22
CA GLU A 200 13.53 -6.14 3.77
C GLU A 200 14.95 -5.99 4.35
N LEU A 201 15.37 -6.90 5.21
CA LEU A 201 16.71 -6.88 5.80
C LEU A 201 17.80 -7.17 4.77
N ARG A 202 17.55 -8.09 3.83
CA ARG A 202 18.48 -8.43 2.75
C ARG A 202 18.74 -7.23 1.84
N THR A 203 17.68 -6.54 1.40
CA THR A 203 17.80 -5.39 0.51
C THR A 203 18.47 -4.20 1.20
N PHE A 204 18.25 -4.02 2.50
CA PHE A 204 18.96 -3.02 3.28
C PHE A 204 20.44 -3.32 3.39
N ALA A 205 20.81 -4.57 3.74
CA ALA A 205 22.22 -4.98 3.77
C ALA A 205 22.88 -4.79 2.40
N GLN A 206 22.18 -5.13 1.31
CA GLN A 206 22.68 -4.92 -0.04
C GLN A 206 22.88 -3.43 -0.37
N ALA A 207 21.93 -2.57 0.02
CA ALA A 207 22.02 -1.13 -0.17
C ALA A 207 23.25 -0.52 0.56
N ILE A 208 23.61 -1.09 1.72
CA ILE A 208 24.82 -0.69 2.47
C ILE A 208 26.08 -1.12 1.71
N LEU A 209 26.15 -2.40 1.30
CA LEU A 209 27.33 -2.98 0.64
C LEU A 209 27.61 -2.36 -0.73
N GLU A 210 26.56 -2.01 -1.48
CA GLU A 210 26.65 -1.44 -2.82
C GLU A 210 26.62 0.09 -2.84
N ASP A 211 26.61 0.71 -1.67
CA ASP A 211 26.48 2.17 -1.50
C ASP A 211 25.25 2.77 -2.22
N LYS A 212 24.14 2.04 -2.24
CA LYS A 212 22.88 2.47 -2.83
C LYS A 212 21.92 3.06 -1.79
N LYS A 213 20.92 3.79 -2.27
CA LYS A 213 19.80 4.27 -1.45
C LYS A 213 18.96 3.08 -0.97
N PRO A 214 18.54 3.01 0.31
CA PRO A 214 17.60 2.00 0.80
C PRO A 214 16.27 2.05 0.03
N GLN A 215 15.59 0.93 -0.04
CA GLN A 215 14.32 0.82 -0.76
C GLN A 215 13.19 1.58 -0.06
N VAL A 216 13.21 1.62 1.27
CA VAL A 216 12.31 2.44 2.09
C VAL A 216 13.17 3.40 2.89
N THR A 217 13.19 4.64 2.49
CA THR A 217 14.09 5.64 3.04
C THR A 217 13.53 6.30 4.30
N ILE A 218 14.34 7.11 4.96
CA ILE A 218 13.88 7.90 6.10
C ILE A 218 12.87 8.97 5.66
N GLU A 219 12.98 9.47 4.44
CA GLU A 219 12.03 10.41 3.83
C GLU A 219 10.66 9.74 3.61
N ASP A 220 10.65 8.49 3.11
CA ASP A 220 9.42 7.71 2.98
C ASP A 220 8.72 7.52 4.35
N GLY A 221 9.49 7.27 5.40
CA GLY A 221 8.95 7.13 6.76
C GLY A 221 8.52 8.45 7.39
N PHE A 222 9.00 9.58 6.88
CA PHE A 222 8.61 10.92 7.34
C PHE A 222 7.33 11.41 6.66
N GLU A 223 7.06 11.04 5.41
CA GLU A 223 5.90 11.45 4.63
C GLU A 223 4.58 10.95 5.24
#